data_02e4a048fb5acd886502bec74e36177d
#
_entry.id   02e4a048fb5acd886502bec74e36177d
#
_cell.length_a   1.000
_cell.length_b   1.000
_cell.length_c   1.000
_cell.angle_alpha   90.00
_cell.angle_beta   90.00
_cell.angle_gamma   90.00
#
_symmetry.space_group_name_H-M   'P 1'
#
loop_
_entity.id
_entity.type
_entity.pdbx_description
1 polymer ?
#
loop_
_entity_poly.entity_id
_entity_poly.type
_entity_poly.pdbx_seq_one_letter_code
_entity_poly.pdbx_strand_id
1 'polypeptide(L)'
;DFAINKDLVLGGVSLVFWTLTLQTTLKYVIITLSADNNGEGGIFALYALVKRTKIKWLIIPAIIGGSALLADGIITPPISVSSAVEGVRTYYPEINTVPIVIGILVILFTIQQFGTKLVGKFFAPVMLVWFLMLGVIGIIQITGNLEVLKAINPYYAYHILMADNGINPEGFFVLGFVFLCTTGAEALYSDMGHCGRKNIRISWIFVKIMLILNYFGQAAYLINHEGSSLRSLGGNNANPFYLSMASWFQPIGIVIATLAAVIASQALISGSFTLINEAMRLNFWPKVKIKYPTELKGQMYISSINWLLYFGCVFIVLYFKESSNMEAAYGLTIILGMIMSSRLLVFFMQLKKYPRWFTSIFAITYIVIEGTFLVAMLEKFPKG
;
A
#
# COMPACT_ATOMS: atom_id res chain seq x y z
N ASP A 1 7.92 21.98 -13.90
CA ASP A 1 6.48 22.32 -13.94
C ASP A 1 5.91 21.87 -15.28
N PHE A 2 5.32 20.67 -15.31
CA PHE A 2 4.64 20.17 -16.51
C PHE A 2 3.19 20.61 -16.49
N ALA A 3 2.68 21.05 -17.65
CA ALA A 3 1.25 21.29 -17.83
C ALA A 3 0.48 19.97 -17.72
N ILE A 4 -0.69 20.02 -17.08
CA ILE A 4 -1.59 18.87 -16.99
C ILE A 4 -2.02 18.47 -18.39
N ASN A 5 -1.71 17.24 -18.79
CA ASN A 5 -2.08 16.65 -20.07
C ASN A 5 -3.16 15.58 -19.86
N LYS A 6 -4.25 15.71 -20.57
CA LYS A 6 -5.41 14.83 -20.48
C LYS A 6 -5.05 13.38 -20.79
N ASP A 7 -4.26 13.11 -21.82
CA ASP A 7 -3.89 11.75 -22.23
C ASP A 7 -3.01 11.07 -21.15
N LEU A 8 -2.09 11.85 -20.55
CA LEU A 8 -1.27 11.39 -19.43
C LEU A 8 -2.13 11.03 -18.22
N VAL A 9 -3.14 11.86 -17.90
CA VAL A 9 -4.05 11.62 -16.78
C VAL A 9 -4.93 10.39 -17.04
N LEU A 10 -5.53 10.28 -18.23
CA LEU A 10 -6.35 9.10 -18.61
C LEU A 10 -5.52 7.82 -18.61
N GLY A 11 -4.31 7.86 -19.14
CA GLY A 11 -3.40 6.72 -19.14
C GLY A 11 -2.97 6.32 -17.73
N GLY A 12 -2.60 7.29 -16.90
CA GLY A 12 -2.18 7.06 -15.51
C GLY A 12 -3.30 6.42 -14.67
N VAL A 13 -4.53 6.97 -14.73
CA VAL A 13 -5.64 6.39 -13.97
C VAL A 13 -6.11 5.05 -14.52
N SER A 14 -5.98 4.83 -15.85
CA SER A 14 -6.21 3.52 -16.45
C SER A 14 -5.22 2.48 -15.92
N LEU A 15 -3.94 2.82 -15.84
CA LEU A 15 -2.91 1.97 -15.23
C LEU A 15 -3.23 1.64 -13.76
N VAL A 16 -3.64 2.63 -12.95
CA VAL A 16 -4.06 2.42 -11.55
C VAL A 16 -5.23 1.45 -11.47
N PHE A 17 -6.27 1.64 -12.28
CA PHE A 17 -7.44 0.77 -12.31
C PHE A 17 -7.10 -0.69 -12.63
N TRP A 18 -6.29 -0.91 -13.67
CA TRP A 18 -5.91 -2.26 -14.07
C TRP A 18 -4.91 -2.90 -13.12
N THR A 19 -4.00 -2.13 -12.53
CA THR A 19 -3.08 -2.64 -11.51
C THR A 19 -3.83 -3.04 -10.24
N LEU A 20 -4.76 -2.23 -9.73
CA LEU A 20 -5.64 -2.63 -8.62
C LEU A 20 -6.43 -3.90 -8.94
N THR A 21 -6.86 -4.06 -10.19
CA THR A 21 -7.64 -5.23 -10.61
C THR A 21 -6.76 -6.47 -10.69
N LEU A 22 -5.62 -6.39 -11.34
CA LEU A 22 -4.74 -7.55 -11.57
C LEU A 22 -3.92 -7.89 -10.33
N GLN A 23 -3.24 -6.88 -9.75
CA GLN A 23 -2.30 -7.12 -8.65
C GLN A 23 -3.03 -7.32 -7.32
N THR A 24 -3.93 -6.41 -6.95
CA THR A 24 -4.59 -6.52 -5.64
C THR A 24 -5.78 -7.48 -5.66
N THR A 25 -6.72 -7.28 -6.59
CA THR A 25 -7.95 -8.11 -6.58
C THR A 25 -7.67 -9.54 -7.04
N LEU A 26 -7.12 -9.71 -8.23
CA LEU A 26 -6.94 -11.05 -8.80
C LEU A 26 -5.87 -11.84 -8.05
N LYS A 27 -4.67 -11.29 -7.91
CA LYS A 27 -3.56 -11.99 -7.27
C LYS A 27 -3.80 -12.19 -5.76
N TYR A 28 -4.01 -11.10 -5.00
CA TYR A 28 -4.06 -11.22 -3.54
C TYR A 28 -5.43 -11.69 -3.05
N VAL A 29 -6.51 -10.98 -3.37
CA VAL A 29 -7.82 -11.23 -2.76
C VAL A 29 -8.48 -12.53 -3.28
N ILE A 30 -8.28 -12.87 -4.56
CA ILE A 30 -8.86 -14.11 -5.12
C ILE A 30 -7.93 -15.29 -4.93
N ILE A 31 -6.67 -15.17 -5.38
CA ILE A 31 -5.75 -16.31 -5.47
C ILE A 31 -4.97 -16.49 -4.15
N THR A 32 -4.23 -15.48 -3.70
CA THR A 32 -3.31 -15.62 -2.54
C THR A 32 -4.05 -15.90 -1.24
N LEU A 33 -5.21 -15.28 -0.99
CA LEU A 33 -6.05 -15.60 0.17
C LEU A 33 -6.58 -17.05 0.18
N SER A 34 -6.44 -17.80 -0.92
CA SER A 34 -6.77 -19.22 -0.93
C SER A 34 -5.64 -20.09 -0.35
N ALA A 35 -4.43 -19.55 -0.23
CA ALA A 35 -3.30 -20.20 0.39
C ALA A 35 -3.37 -20.00 1.92
N ASP A 36 -4.27 -20.72 2.52
CA ASP A 36 -4.63 -20.68 3.94
C ASP A 36 -3.90 -21.81 4.70
N ASN A 37 -3.15 -21.41 5.73
CA ASN A 37 -2.50 -22.32 6.65
C ASN A 37 -3.23 -22.31 8.01
N ASN A 38 -4.31 -23.08 8.13
CA ASN A 38 -5.16 -23.14 9.33
C ASN A 38 -5.73 -21.77 9.77
N GLY A 39 -6.16 -20.98 8.79
CA GLY A 39 -6.68 -19.62 8.99
C GLY A 39 -5.59 -18.55 8.98
N GLU A 40 -4.32 -18.88 9.02
CA GLU A 40 -3.20 -17.93 8.97
C GLU A 40 -2.74 -17.68 7.52
N GLY A 41 -2.38 -16.43 7.21
CA GLY A 41 -1.81 -15.98 5.95
C GLY A 41 -0.45 -15.33 6.15
N GLY A 42 0.05 -14.68 5.10
CA GLY A 42 1.36 -14.05 5.11
C GLY A 42 2.45 -14.94 4.52
N ILE A 43 3.62 -14.34 4.30
CA ILE A 43 4.70 -15.00 3.58
C ILE A 43 5.26 -16.23 4.31
N PHE A 44 5.34 -16.20 5.64
CA PHE A 44 5.83 -17.33 6.42
C PHE A 44 4.80 -18.46 6.53
N ALA A 45 3.50 -18.14 6.60
CA ALA A 45 2.43 -19.11 6.49
C ALA A 45 2.45 -19.80 5.12
N LEU A 46 2.64 -19.03 4.04
CA LEU A 46 2.80 -19.58 2.69
C LEU A 46 4.04 -20.47 2.57
N TYR A 47 5.18 -20.05 3.16
CA TYR A 47 6.37 -20.89 3.21
C TYR A 47 6.13 -22.18 3.99
N ALA A 48 5.44 -22.14 5.12
CA ALA A 48 5.10 -23.32 5.91
C ALA A 48 4.30 -24.36 5.10
N LEU A 49 3.40 -23.89 4.21
CA LEU A 49 2.65 -24.75 3.28
C LEU A 49 3.58 -25.42 2.25
N VAL A 50 4.49 -24.66 1.63
CA VAL A 50 5.37 -25.17 0.57
C VAL A 50 6.60 -25.92 1.11
N LYS A 51 6.99 -25.73 2.37
CA LYS A 51 8.07 -26.46 3.03
C LYS A 51 7.91 -28.00 2.93
N ARG A 52 6.66 -28.47 2.81
CA ARG A 52 6.33 -29.89 2.61
C ARG A 52 6.92 -30.48 1.32
N THR A 53 7.30 -29.67 0.33
CA THR A 53 7.98 -30.11 -0.90
C THR A 53 9.42 -30.57 -0.67
N LYS A 54 10.00 -30.28 0.51
CA LYS A 54 11.42 -30.53 0.87
C LYS A 54 12.43 -29.80 -0.04
N ILE A 55 12.00 -28.82 -0.82
CA ILE A 55 12.86 -27.99 -1.68
C ILE A 55 13.54 -26.94 -0.81
N LYS A 56 14.83 -27.13 -0.53
CA LYS A 56 15.58 -26.32 0.45
C LYS A 56 15.69 -24.84 0.08
N TRP A 57 15.84 -24.52 -1.21
CA TRP A 57 16.06 -23.12 -1.63
C TRP A 57 14.82 -22.22 -1.47
N LEU A 58 13.61 -22.78 -1.26
CA LEU A 58 12.40 -22.00 -0.98
C LEU A 58 12.48 -21.20 0.34
N ILE A 59 13.45 -21.49 1.17
CA ILE A 59 13.77 -20.68 2.35
C ILE A 59 14.22 -19.26 1.98
N ILE A 60 14.92 -19.10 0.84
CA ILE A 60 15.47 -17.80 0.40
C ILE A 60 14.34 -16.80 0.14
N PRO A 61 13.33 -17.08 -0.74
CA PRO A 61 12.22 -16.17 -0.93
C PRO A 61 11.40 -15.93 0.35
N ALA A 62 11.32 -16.89 1.27
CA ALA A 62 10.63 -16.68 2.54
C ALA A 62 11.38 -15.67 3.43
N ILE A 63 12.71 -15.78 3.54
CA ILE A 63 13.51 -14.85 4.33
C ILE A 63 13.52 -13.47 3.69
N ILE A 64 13.79 -13.35 2.39
CA ILE A 64 13.82 -12.05 1.70
C ILE A 64 12.46 -11.35 1.82
N GLY A 65 11.36 -12.06 1.53
CA GLY A 65 10.04 -11.45 1.61
C GLY A 65 9.60 -11.14 3.04
N GLY A 66 9.97 -11.97 4.03
CA GLY A 66 9.74 -11.65 5.44
C GLY A 66 10.53 -10.43 5.90
N SER A 67 11.79 -10.29 5.47
CA SER A 67 12.61 -9.11 5.74
C SER A 67 12.05 -7.86 5.05
N ALA A 68 11.57 -7.98 3.82
CA ALA A 68 10.91 -6.91 3.09
C ALA A 68 9.64 -6.44 3.83
N LEU A 69 8.81 -7.37 4.32
CA LEU A 69 7.60 -7.05 5.08
C LEU A 69 7.91 -6.37 6.43
N LEU A 70 9.03 -6.75 7.07
CA LEU A 70 9.48 -6.08 8.29
C LEU A 70 10.01 -4.66 8.01
N ALA A 71 10.72 -4.48 6.90
CA ALA A 71 11.20 -3.17 6.45
C ALA A 71 10.01 -2.26 6.05
N ASP A 72 8.96 -2.81 5.45
CA ASP A 72 7.68 -2.13 5.22
C ASP A 72 7.07 -1.62 6.54
N GLY A 73 7.13 -2.41 7.60
CA GLY A 73 6.74 -2.00 8.96
C GLY A 73 7.53 -0.81 9.53
N ILE A 74 8.72 -0.51 8.99
CA ILE A 74 9.55 0.66 9.36
C ILE A 74 9.25 1.87 8.46
N ILE A 75 8.96 1.66 7.17
CA ILE A 75 8.82 2.76 6.20
C ILE A 75 7.37 3.27 6.10
N THR A 76 6.39 2.38 6.17
CA THR A 76 4.98 2.73 5.96
C THR A 76 4.38 3.67 7.02
N PRO A 77 4.64 3.51 8.34
CA PRO A 77 4.14 4.49 9.31
C PRO A 77 4.67 5.91 9.07
N PRO A 78 5.99 6.14 8.86
CA PRO A 78 6.52 7.44 8.47
C PRO A 78 5.87 8.04 7.24
N ILE A 79 5.87 7.32 6.11
CA ILE A 79 5.39 7.88 4.84
C ILE A 79 3.88 8.20 4.91
N SER A 80 3.07 7.32 5.52
CA SER A 80 1.62 7.52 5.61
C SER A 80 1.26 8.70 6.51
N VAL A 81 1.91 8.82 7.67
CA VAL A 81 1.66 9.92 8.59
C VAL A 81 2.21 11.24 8.02
N SER A 82 3.41 11.23 7.41
CA SER A 82 3.98 12.43 6.77
C SER A 82 3.07 12.93 5.65
N SER A 83 2.66 12.08 4.74
CA SER A 83 1.79 12.44 3.60
C SER A 83 0.45 13.02 4.07
N ALA A 84 -0.15 12.48 5.14
CA ALA A 84 -1.40 13.01 5.70
C ALA A 84 -1.19 14.38 6.36
N VAL A 85 -0.13 14.54 7.16
CA VAL A 85 0.20 15.80 7.88
C VAL A 85 0.65 16.88 6.91
N GLU A 86 1.32 16.53 5.81
CA GLU A 86 1.72 17.49 4.77
C GLU A 86 0.53 18.23 4.15
N GLY A 87 -0.67 17.69 4.24
CA GLY A 87 -1.90 18.42 3.88
C GLY A 87 -2.07 19.77 4.61
N VAL A 88 -1.50 19.93 5.81
CA VAL A 88 -1.51 21.19 6.57
C VAL A 88 -0.73 22.30 5.83
N ARG A 89 0.24 21.96 4.99
CA ARG A 89 1.01 22.92 4.18
C ARG A 89 0.15 23.67 3.16
N THR A 90 -1.05 23.18 2.85
CA THR A 90 -2.02 23.94 2.03
C THR A 90 -2.39 25.27 2.70
N TYR A 91 -2.42 25.33 4.05
CA TYR A 91 -2.73 26.53 4.81
C TYR A 91 -1.49 27.24 5.36
N TYR A 92 -0.47 26.46 5.72
CA TYR A 92 0.78 26.94 6.33
C TYR A 92 1.97 26.38 5.55
N PRO A 93 2.34 26.96 4.40
CA PRO A 93 3.37 26.42 3.50
C PRO A 93 4.74 26.19 4.16
N GLU A 94 5.10 27.06 5.12
CA GLU A 94 6.41 27.04 5.82
C GLU A 94 6.45 26.12 7.04
N ILE A 95 5.36 25.39 7.33
CA ILE A 95 5.32 24.55 8.53
C ILE A 95 6.29 23.38 8.43
N ASN A 96 7.11 23.19 9.46
CA ASN A 96 7.92 21.98 9.60
C ASN A 96 7.05 20.82 10.13
N THR A 97 6.72 19.89 9.26
CA THR A 97 5.87 18.74 9.60
C THR A 97 6.60 17.64 10.39
N VAL A 98 7.95 17.61 10.34
CA VAL A 98 8.76 16.57 10.99
C VAL A 98 8.47 16.40 12.50
N PRO A 99 8.45 17.46 13.33
CA PRO A 99 8.13 17.31 14.75
C PRO A 99 6.71 16.78 15.01
N ILE A 100 5.75 17.14 14.17
CA ILE A 100 4.36 16.69 14.28
C ILE A 100 4.30 15.18 14.00
N VAL A 101 4.95 14.73 12.92
CA VAL A 101 5.03 13.31 12.55
C VAL A 101 5.70 12.49 13.65
N ILE A 102 6.85 12.96 14.18
CA ILE A 102 7.55 12.28 15.28
C ILE A 102 6.63 12.21 16.52
N GLY A 103 5.94 13.29 16.87
CA GLY A 103 4.98 13.31 17.97
C GLY A 103 3.88 12.26 17.83
N ILE A 104 3.31 12.13 16.63
CA ILE A 104 2.30 11.11 16.32
C ILE A 104 2.91 9.70 16.45
N LEU A 105 4.11 9.47 15.94
CA LEU A 105 4.80 8.17 16.04
C LEU A 105 5.12 7.82 17.50
N VAL A 106 5.58 8.76 18.33
CA VAL A 106 5.79 8.55 19.77
C VAL A 106 4.51 8.05 20.43
N ILE A 107 3.38 8.74 20.19
CA ILE A 107 2.08 8.36 20.75
C ILE A 107 1.69 6.96 20.26
N LEU A 108 1.81 6.71 18.96
CA LEU A 108 1.44 5.45 18.31
C LEU A 108 2.20 4.26 18.94
N PHE A 109 3.53 4.32 19.02
CA PHE A 109 4.37 3.24 19.54
C PHE A 109 4.26 3.09 21.07
N THR A 110 3.96 4.18 21.80
CA THR A 110 3.73 4.12 23.24
C THR A 110 2.39 3.44 23.59
N ILE A 111 1.34 3.69 22.81
CA ILE A 111 0.01 3.09 23.03
C ILE A 111 0.04 1.58 22.80
N GLN A 112 0.94 1.06 21.94
CA GLN A 112 1.04 -0.38 21.62
C GLN A 112 1.13 -1.27 22.87
N GLN A 113 1.86 -0.86 23.89
CA GLN A 113 2.07 -1.66 25.11
C GLN A 113 0.80 -1.88 25.93
N PHE A 114 -0.21 -1.00 25.80
CA PHE A 114 -1.48 -1.11 26.52
C PHE A 114 -2.53 -1.95 25.77
N GLY A 115 -2.20 -2.37 24.53
CA GLY A 115 -3.10 -3.07 23.63
C GLY A 115 -4.09 -2.16 22.93
N THR A 116 -4.67 -2.67 21.86
CA THR A 116 -5.53 -1.88 20.95
C THR A 116 -7.03 -2.03 21.26
N LYS A 117 -7.41 -2.66 22.40
CA LYS A 117 -8.82 -2.98 22.70
C LYS A 117 -9.73 -1.75 22.72
N LEU A 118 -9.28 -0.65 23.35
CA LEU A 118 -10.06 0.60 23.44
C LEU A 118 -10.03 1.35 22.10
N VAL A 119 -8.86 1.52 21.54
CA VAL A 119 -8.63 2.28 20.30
C VAL A 119 -9.23 1.53 19.10
N GLY A 120 -9.13 0.20 19.09
CA GLY A 120 -9.63 -0.65 17.99
C GLY A 120 -11.14 -0.57 17.77
N LYS A 121 -11.93 -0.19 18.78
CA LYS A 121 -13.37 0.05 18.60
C LYS A 121 -13.68 1.24 17.68
N PHE A 122 -12.77 2.21 17.61
CA PHE A 122 -12.92 3.38 16.77
C PHE A 122 -12.33 3.18 15.36
N PHE A 123 -11.51 2.13 15.13
CA PHE A 123 -10.87 1.90 13.85
C PHE A 123 -11.87 1.70 12.72
N ALA A 124 -12.85 0.82 12.90
CA ALA A 124 -13.83 0.53 11.87
C ALA A 124 -14.70 1.75 11.52
N PRO A 125 -15.29 2.50 12.48
CA PRO A 125 -16.03 3.72 12.17
C PRO A 125 -15.19 4.78 11.45
N VAL A 126 -13.95 5.05 11.92
CA VAL A 126 -13.06 6.04 11.30
C VAL A 126 -12.69 5.63 9.87
N MET A 127 -12.33 4.37 9.66
CA MET A 127 -12.01 3.88 8.32
C MET A 127 -13.23 3.87 7.39
N LEU A 128 -14.44 3.61 7.92
CA LEU A 128 -15.66 3.73 7.14
C LEU A 128 -15.88 5.18 6.68
N VAL A 129 -15.73 6.15 7.59
CA VAL A 129 -15.83 7.58 7.26
C VAL A 129 -14.77 7.97 6.22
N TRP A 130 -13.52 7.49 6.39
CA TRP A 130 -12.44 7.71 5.42
C TRP A 130 -12.82 7.23 4.02
N PHE A 131 -13.21 5.97 3.86
CA PHE A 131 -13.56 5.42 2.54
C PHE A 131 -14.81 6.06 1.96
N LEU A 132 -15.83 6.38 2.77
CA LEU A 132 -17.01 7.11 2.31
C LEU A 132 -16.64 8.52 1.82
N MET A 133 -15.76 9.23 2.54
CA MET A 133 -15.24 10.52 2.13
C MET A 133 -14.55 10.42 0.76
N LEU A 134 -13.67 9.44 0.56
CA LEU A 134 -13.01 9.20 -0.72
C LEU A 134 -14.02 9.00 -1.86
N GLY A 135 -15.03 8.14 -1.62
CA GLY A 135 -16.07 7.85 -2.61
C GLY A 135 -16.95 9.06 -2.94
N VAL A 136 -17.38 9.81 -1.93
CA VAL A 136 -18.23 11.01 -2.13
C VAL A 136 -17.49 12.09 -2.90
N ILE A 137 -16.26 12.43 -2.50
CA ILE A 137 -15.44 13.41 -3.21
C ILE A 137 -15.21 12.94 -4.65
N GLY A 138 -14.89 11.65 -4.82
CA GLY A 138 -14.71 11.05 -6.15
C GLY A 138 -15.94 11.20 -7.03
N ILE A 139 -17.14 10.90 -6.55
CA ILE A 139 -18.39 11.04 -7.31
C ILE A 139 -18.62 12.51 -7.70
N ILE A 140 -18.46 13.44 -6.77
CA ILE A 140 -18.64 14.88 -7.05
C ILE A 140 -17.76 15.34 -8.21
N GLN A 141 -16.49 14.94 -8.20
CA GLN A 141 -15.56 15.32 -9.27
C GLN A 141 -15.86 14.62 -10.60
N ILE A 142 -16.23 13.32 -10.58
CA ILE A 142 -16.60 12.56 -11.79
C ILE A 142 -17.84 13.16 -12.44
N THR A 143 -18.84 13.60 -11.68
CA THR A 143 -20.03 14.26 -12.26
C THR A 143 -19.70 15.55 -12.99
N GLY A 144 -18.59 16.22 -12.63
CA GLY A 144 -18.08 17.40 -13.34
C GLY A 144 -17.39 17.08 -14.66
N ASN A 145 -16.90 15.84 -14.85
CA ASN A 145 -16.27 15.40 -16.11
C ASN A 145 -16.36 13.88 -16.28
N LEU A 146 -17.37 13.44 -17.00
CA LEU A 146 -17.62 12.01 -17.26
C LEU A 146 -16.61 11.39 -18.25
N GLU A 147 -15.82 12.20 -18.96
CA GLU A 147 -14.81 11.68 -19.89
C GLU A 147 -13.77 10.79 -19.21
N VAL A 148 -13.51 11.02 -17.92
CA VAL A 148 -12.58 10.19 -17.13
C VAL A 148 -12.96 8.71 -17.14
N LEU A 149 -14.24 8.37 -17.32
CA LEU A 149 -14.70 6.97 -17.39
C LEU A 149 -14.13 6.21 -18.60
N LYS A 150 -13.66 6.91 -19.63
CA LYS A 150 -12.92 6.30 -20.75
C LYS A 150 -11.68 5.54 -20.28
N ALA A 151 -11.06 5.94 -19.16
CA ALA A 151 -9.90 5.29 -18.59
C ALA A 151 -10.14 3.84 -18.10
N ILE A 152 -11.40 3.37 -18.04
CA ILE A 152 -11.71 1.94 -17.82
C ILE A 152 -11.19 1.09 -18.99
N ASN A 153 -11.14 1.67 -20.20
CA ASN A 153 -10.59 0.98 -21.37
C ASN A 153 -9.06 0.81 -21.22
N PRO A 154 -8.53 -0.43 -21.27
CA PRO A 154 -7.09 -0.69 -21.13
C PRO A 154 -6.24 -0.08 -22.27
N TYR A 155 -6.88 0.38 -23.34
CA TYR A 155 -6.21 1.07 -24.43
C TYR A 155 -5.42 2.29 -23.91
N TYR A 156 -5.96 3.08 -22.98
CA TYR A 156 -5.28 4.25 -22.43
C TYR A 156 -4.04 3.86 -21.61
N ALA A 157 -4.12 2.75 -20.86
CA ALA A 157 -2.96 2.20 -20.16
C ALA A 157 -1.86 1.74 -21.12
N TYR A 158 -2.25 1.08 -22.22
CA TYR A 158 -1.32 0.64 -23.25
C TYR A 158 -0.68 1.84 -23.96
N HIS A 159 -1.49 2.83 -24.36
CA HIS A 159 -1.04 4.00 -25.11
C HIS A 159 0.00 4.83 -24.37
N ILE A 160 -0.13 5.00 -23.05
CA ILE A 160 0.86 5.74 -22.25
C ILE A 160 2.18 4.97 -22.09
N LEU A 161 2.14 3.64 -22.08
CA LEU A 161 3.34 2.81 -21.93
C LEU A 161 4.10 2.62 -23.25
N MET A 162 3.42 2.72 -24.39
CA MET A 162 3.96 2.47 -25.72
C MET A 162 3.98 3.76 -26.55
N ALA A 163 5.14 4.09 -27.06
CA ALA A 163 5.31 5.09 -28.12
C ALA A 163 5.44 4.39 -29.48
N ASP A 164 5.39 5.14 -30.58
CA ASP A 164 5.48 4.60 -31.96
C ASP A 164 6.73 3.74 -32.20
N ASN A 165 7.81 3.98 -31.46
CA ASN A 165 9.10 3.29 -31.58
C ASN A 165 9.44 2.35 -30.38
N GLY A 166 8.47 2.00 -29.52
CA GLY A 166 8.70 1.10 -28.39
C GLY A 166 8.15 1.62 -27.06
N ILE A 167 8.85 1.32 -25.95
CA ILE A 167 8.42 1.74 -24.61
C ILE A 167 8.62 3.25 -24.46
N ASN A 168 7.56 3.96 -24.02
CA ASN A 168 7.61 5.38 -23.69
C ASN A 168 8.32 5.58 -22.32
N PRO A 169 9.48 6.25 -22.25
CA PRO A 169 10.20 6.45 -21.00
C PRO A 169 9.39 7.25 -19.96
N GLU A 170 8.60 8.24 -20.39
CA GLU A 170 7.74 9.02 -19.48
C GLU A 170 6.61 8.16 -18.91
N GLY A 171 5.95 7.37 -19.74
CA GLY A 171 4.92 6.41 -19.32
C GLY A 171 5.47 5.35 -18.39
N PHE A 172 6.70 4.89 -18.63
CA PHE A 172 7.38 3.93 -17.77
C PHE A 172 7.70 4.53 -16.40
N PHE A 173 8.11 5.80 -16.35
CA PHE A 173 8.32 6.52 -15.09
C PHE A 173 7.01 6.66 -14.27
N VAL A 174 5.89 6.93 -14.96
CA VAL A 174 4.54 6.98 -14.34
C VAL A 174 4.19 5.64 -13.68
N LEU A 175 4.67 4.52 -14.22
CA LEU A 175 4.39 3.18 -13.67
C LEU A 175 4.89 3.02 -12.23
N GLY A 176 5.99 3.69 -11.86
CA GLY A 176 6.47 3.73 -10.49
C GLY A 176 5.47 4.37 -9.52
N PHE A 177 4.82 5.47 -9.91
CA PHE A 177 3.78 6.10 -9.10
C PHE A 177 2.50 5.26 -9.06
N VAL A 178 2.12 4.65 -10.18
CA VAL A 178 0.97 3.74 -10.27
C VAL A 178 1.15 2.57 -9.31
N PHE A 179 2.34 2.02 -9.20
CA PHE A 179 2.64 0.94 -8.25
C PHE A 179 2.36 1.37 -6.81
N LEU A 180 2.78 2.57 -6.42
CA LEU A 180 2.55 3.11 -5.08
C LEU A 180 1.05 3.24 -4.74
N CYS A 181 0.20 3.53 -5.73
CA CYS A 181 -1.26 3.58 -5.55
C CYS A 181 -1.90 2.20 -5.25
N THR A 182 -1.18 1.10 -5.43
CA THR A 182 -1.70 -0.28 -5.33
C THR A 182 -1.03 -1.12 -4.25
N THR A 183 -0.21 -0.50 -3.42
CA THR A 183 0.49 -1.14 -2.29
C THR A 183 -0.45 -1.54 -1.15
N GLY A 184 0.03 -2.35 -0.21
CA GLY A 184 -0.73 -2.82 0.97
C GLY A 184 -1.49 -4.13 0.77
N ALA A 185 -1.46 -4.72 -0.43
CA ALA A 185 -2.12 -6.00 -0.70
C ALA A 185 -1.49 -7.18 0.06
N GLU A 186 -0.19 -7.11 0.36
CA GLU A 186 0.54 -8.08 1.19
C GLU A 186 0.04 -8.06 2.62
N ALA A 187 -0.25 -6.87 3.15
CA ALA A 187 -0.79 -6.70 4.49
C ALA A 187 -2.16 -7.38 4.62
N LEU A 188 -3.03 -7.30 3.59
CA LEU A 188 -4.31 -8.03 3.57
C LEU A 188 -4.11 -9.55 3.74
N TYR A 189 -3.07 -10.10 3.12
CA TYR A 189 -2.77 -11.53 3.24
C TYR A 189 -2.19 -11.87 4.60
N SER A 190 -1.33 -11.04 5.16
CA SER A 190 -0.78 -11.21 6.52
C SER A 190 -1.86 -11.12 7.60
N ASP A 191 -2.85 -10.25 7.42
CA ASP A 191 -3.95 -10.03 8.37
C ASP A 191 -5.07 -11.07 8.27
N MET A 192 -4.96 -12.05 7.37
CA MET A 192 -5.98 -13.08 7.19
C MET A 192 -6.29 -13.83 8.49
N GLY A 193 -5.28 -14.05 9.35
CA GLY A 193 -5.44 -14.70 10.65
C GLY A 193 -6.29 -13.90 11.66
N HIS A 194 -6.32 -12.59 11.53
CA HIS A 194 -7.08 -11.69 12.41
C HIS A 194 -8.49 -11.43 11.90
N CYS A 195 -8.61 -11.14 10.61
CA CYS A 195 -9.87 -10.69 9.99
C CYS A 195 -10.68 -11.83 9.38
N GLY A 196 -10.03 -12.90 8.97
CA GLY A 196 -10.64 -14.02 8.26
C GLY A 196 -10.87 -13.73 6.77
N ARG A 197 -10.60 -14.74 5.92
CA ARG A 197 -10.65 -14.65 4.45
C ARG A 197 -11.97 -14.09 3.90
N LYS A 198 -13.11 -14.55 4.45
CA LYS A 198 -14.44 -14.12 3.96
C LYS A 198 -14.67 -12.64 4.19
N ASN A 199 -14.30 -12.14 5.37
CA ASN A 199 -14.48 -10.73 5.72
C ASN A 199 -13.59 -9.82 4.87
N ILE A 200 -12.33 -10.23 4.63
CA ILE A 200 -11.42 -9.49 3.75
C ILE A 200 -11.99 -9.39 2.34
N ARG A 201 -12.54 -10.47 1.78
CA ARG A 201 -13.13 -10.46 0.44
C ARG A 201 -14.35 -9.55 0.33
N ILE A 202 -15.20 -9.52 1.35
CA ILE A 202 -16.40 -8.68 1.36
C ILE A 202 -16.01 -7.21 1.51
N SER A 203 -15.15 -6.89 2.48
CA SER A 203 -14.69 -5.51 2.70
C SER A 203 -13.91 -4.96 1.49
N TRP A 204 -13.15 -5.83 0.79
CA TRP A 204 -12.41 -5.41 -0.40
C TRP A 204 -13.30 -4.90 -1.52
N ILE A 205 -14.50 -5.46 -1.70
CA ILE A 205 -15.45 -4.96 -2.72
C ILE A 205 -15.78 -3.49 -2.45
N PHE A 206 -16.14 -3.16 -1.20
CA PHE A 206 -16.42 -1.80 -0.79
C PHE A 206 -15.20 -0.89 -0.94
N VAL A 207 -14.07 -1.30 -0.39
CA VAL A 207 -12.82 -0.53 -0.44
C VAL A 207 -12.40 -0.25 -1.88
N LYS A 208 -12.42 -1.27 -2.76
CA LYS A 208 -12.06 -1.12 -4.17
C LYS A 208 -12.94 -0.10 -4.88
N ILE A 209 -14.26 -0.13 -4.65
CA ILE A 209 -15.18 0.84 -5.26
C ILE A 209 -14.83 2.26 -4.81
N MET A 210 -14.63 2.48 -3.50
CA MET A 210 -14.29 3.80 -2.97
C MET A 210 -12.93 4.30 -3.51
N LEU A 211 -11.93 3.43 -3.61
CA LEU A 211 -10.62 3.77 -4.19
C LEU A 211 -10.73 4.15 -5.67
N ILE A 212 -11.47 3.36 -6.47
CA ILE A 212 -11.67 3.65 -7.90
C ILE A 212 -12.37 5.01 -8.06
N LEU A 213 -13.44 5.25 -7.31
CA LEU A 213 -14.14 6.54 -7.34
C LEU A 213 -13.20 7.69 -7.00
N ASN A 214 -12.35 7.54 -5.97
CA ASN A 214 -11.38 8.56 -5.59
C ASN A 214 -10.34 8.82 -6.69
N TYR A 215 -9.72 7.80 -7.27
CA TYR A 215 -8.72 7.97 -8.32
C TYR A 215 -9.32 8.59 -9.59
N PHE A 216 -10.50 8.13 -10.00
CA PHE A 216 -11.22 8.71 -11.13
C PHE A 216 -11.66 10.15 -10.83
N GLY A 217 -12.08 10.45 -9.59
CA GLY A 217 -12.41 11.80 -9.17
C GLY A 217 -11.23 12.75 -9.25
N GLN A 218 -10.06 12.37 -8.73
CA GLN A 218 -8.85 13.19 -8.85
C GLN A 218 -8.45 13.40 -10.32
N ALA A 219 -8.57 12.36 -11.15
CA ALA A 219 -8.31 12.47 -12.59
C ALA A 219 -9.31 13.42 -13.27
N ALA A 220 -10.60 13.35 -12.94
CA ALA A 220 -11.60 14.28 -13.46
C ALA A 220 -11.29 15.72 -13.07
N TYR A 221 -10.88 15.96 -11.82
CA TYR A 221 -10.42 17.26 -11.36
C TYR A 221 -9.23 17.76 -12.20
N LEU A 222 -8.23 16.93 -12.43
CA LEU A 222 -7.06 17.30 -13.22
C LEU A 222 -7.42 17.58 -14.69
N ILE A 223 -8.28 16.77 -15.32
CA ILE A 223 -8.72 16.99 -16.70
C ILE A 223 -9.47 18.32 -16.85
N ASN A 224 -10.26 18.74 -15.84
CA ASN A 224 -10.93 20.04 -15.84
C ASN A 224 -9.96 21.22 -15.75
N HIS A 225 -8.71 20.99 -15.36
CA HIS A 225 -7.63 21.99 -15.28
C HIS A 225 -6.52 21.72 -16.32
N GLU A 226 -6.87 21.10 -17.43
CA GLU A 226 -5.93 20.81 -18.53
C GLU A 226 -5.21 22.09 -18.98
N GLY A 227 -3.91 21.99 -19.25
CA GLY A 227 -3.04 23.10 -19.63
C GLY A 227 -2.51 23.94 -18.47
N SER A 228 -3.09 23.83 -17.26
CA SER A 228 -2.56 24.46 -16.05
C SER A 228 -1.43 23.63 -15.46
N SER A 229 -0.54 24.23 -14.65
CA SER A 229 0.40 23.44 -13.83
C SER A 229 -0.18 23.19 -12.45
N LEU A 230 0.17 22.07 -11.82
CA LEU A 230 -0.24 21.78 -10.43
C LEU A 230 0.20 22.91 -9.49
N ARG A 231 1.37 23.49 -9.74
CA ARG A 231 1.91 24.60 -8.96
C ARG A 231 1.06 25.87 -9.06
N SER A 232 0.44 26.12 -10.21
CA SER A 232 -0.47 27.27 -10.37
C SER A 232 -1.79 27.08 -9.62
N LEU A 233 -2.21 25.83 -9.37
CA LEU A 233 -3.46 25.49 -8.69
C LEU A 233 -3.35 25.51 -7.16
N GLY A 234 -2.20 25.14 -6.60
CA GLY A 234 -2.04 25.01 -5.14
C GLY A 234 -0.64 25.31 -4.61
N GLY A 235 0.21 26.03 -5.37
CA GLY A 235 1.57 26.38 -4.95
C GLY A 235 2.53 25.19 -5.01
N ASN A 236 3.70 25.32 -4.35
CA ASN A 236 4.77 24.31 -4.38
C ASN A 236 4.38 22.94 -3.81
N ASN A 237 3.38 22.91 -2.93
CA ASN A 237 2.92 21.72 -2.22
C ASN A 237 1.52 21.28 -2.70
N ALA A 238 1.16 21.58 -3.96
CA ALA A 238 -0.13 21.23 -4.53
C ALA A 238 -0.36 19.72 -4.54
N ASN A 239 -1.37 19.26 -3.81
CA ASN A 239 -1.78 17.86 -3.79
C ASN A 239 -3.19 17.73 -4.38
N PRO A 240 -3.37 17.05 -5.53
CA PRO A 240 -4.66 16.89 -6.20
C PRO A 240 -5.76 16.36 -5.28
N PHE A 241 -5.43 15.50 -4.32
CA PHE A 241 -6.38 14.96 -3.37
C PHE A 241 -7.03 16.06 -2.51
N TYR A 242 -6.22 16.96 -1.92
CA TYR A 242 -6.76 18.05 -1.12
C TYR A 242 -7.38 19.16 -1.98
N LEU A 243 -6.82 19.42 -3.16
CA LEU A 243 -7.36 20.41 -4.10
C LEU A 243 -8.73 20.02 -4.67
N SER A 244 -9.02 18.72 -4.77
CA SER A 244 -10.34 18.23 -5.20
C SER A 244 -11.45 18.41 -4.15
N MET A 245 -11.09 18.79 -2.92
CA MET A 245 -12.04 19.04 -1.83
C MET A 245 -12.54 20.49 -1.83
N ALA A 246 -13.78 20.71 -1.41
CA ALA A 246 -14.26 22.06 -1.13
C ALA A 246 -13.42 22.72 0.00
N SER A 247 -13.08 24.00 -0.15
CA SER A 247 -12.17 24.71 0.77
C SER A 247 -12.59 24.65 2.25
N TRP A 248 -13.90 24.68 2.52
CA TRP A 248 -14.42 24.54 3.89
C TRP A 248 -14.23 23.13 4.48
N PHE A 249 -14.14 22.11 3.63
CA PHE A 249 -14.04 20.72 4.03
C PHE A 249 -12.59 20.24 4.15
N GLN A 250 -11.63 20.89 3.48
CA GLN A 250 -10.22 20.49 3.48
C GLN A 250 -9.63 20.28 4.89
N PRO A 251 -9.85 21.16 5.90
CA PRO A 251 -9.31 20.92 7.24
C PRO A 251 -9.84 19.63 7.87
N ILE A 252 -11.14 19.35 7.66
CA ILE A 252 -11.78 18.12 8.13
C ILE A 252 -11.19 16.91 7.41
N GLY A 253 -10.99 17.01 6.09
CA GLY A 253 -10.37 15.99 5.26
C GLY A 253 -8.94 15.64 5.72
N ILE A 254 -8.13 16.64 6.08
CA ILE A 254 -6.77 16.45 6.61
C ILE A 254 -6.81 15.70 7.96
N VAL A 255 -7.72 16.04 8.84
CA VAL A 255 -7.89 15.33 10.14
C VAL A 255 -8.29 13.88 9.90
N ILE A 256 -9.28 13.64 9.05
CA ILE A 256 -9.74 12.27 8.72
C ILE A 256 -8.59 11.47 8.09
N ALA A 257 -7.84 12.06 7.15
CA ALA A 257 -6.69 11.43 6.51
C ALA A 257 -5.60 11.06 7.53
N THR A 258 -5.30 11.98 8.45
CA THR A 258 -4.31 11.74 9.51
C THR A 258 -4.75 10.61 10.45
N LEU A 259 -6.02 10.59 10.85
CA LEU A 259 -6.56 9.49 11.67
C LEU A 259 -6.50 8.15 10.91
N ALA A 260 -6.86 8.13 9.63
CA ALA A 260 -6.77 6.94 8.79
C ALA A 260 -5.31 6.44 8.65
N ALA A 261 -4.34 7.35 8.46
CA ALA A 261 -2.92 7.03 8.39
C ALA A 261 -2.39 6.45 9.71
N VAL A 262 -2.83 6.98 10.86
CA VAL A 262 -2.51 6.45 12.19
C VAL A 262 -3.07 5.03 12.36
N ILE A 263 -4.31 4.78 11.95
CA ILE A 263 -4.94 3.45 12.04
C ILE A 263 -4.24 2.45 11.12
N ALA A 264 -3.91 2.84 9.90
CA ALA A 264 -3.17 1.99 8.96
C ALA A 264 -1.78 1.63 9.51
N SER A 265 -1.06 2.62 10.08
CA SER A 265 0.23 2.42 10.74
C SER A 265 0.12 1.45 11.93
N GLN A 266 -0.95 1.59 12.72
CA GLN A 266 -1.25 0.70 13.85
C GLN A 266 -1.43 -0.75 13.40
N ALA A 267 -2.19 -0.98 12.33
CA ALA A 267 -2.41 -2.31 11.77
C ALA A 267 -1.09 -2.95 11.32
N LEU A 268 -0.23 -2.20 10.64
CA LEU A 268 1.05 -2.68 10.13
C LEU A 268 2.04 -3.03 11.26
N ILE A 269 2.10 -2.21 12.32
CA ILE A 269 2.93 -2.49 13.50
C ILE A 269 2.47 -3.80 14.15
N SER A 270 1.17 -3.99 14.31
CA SER A 270 0.60 -5.25 14.84
C SER A 270 0.91 -6.44 13.93
N GLY A 271 0.81 -6.25 12.61
CA GLY A 271 1.21 -7.24 11.60
C GLY A 271 2.67 -7.63 11.71
N SER A 272 3.57 -6.68 12.00
CA SER A 272 5.00 -6.93 12.22
C SER A 272 5.25 -7.82 13.43
N PHE A 273 4.49 -7.69 14.52
CA PHE A 273 4.61 -8.60 15.66
C PHE A 273 4.17 -10.03 15.31
N THR A 274 3.10 -10.17 14.52
CA THR A 274 2.65 -11.47 14.02
C THR A 274 3.71 -12.11 13.12
N LEU A 275 4.28 -11.33 12.20
CA LEU A 275 5.35 -11.78 11.32
C LEU A 275 6.55 -12.31 12.11
N ILE A 276 7.01 -11.59 13.13
CA ILE A 276 8.12 -12.03 13.98
C ILE A 276 7.77 -13.29 14.79
N ASN A 277 6.52 -13.41 15.28
CA ASN A 277 6.06 -14.63 15.95
C ASN A 277 6.12 -15.85 15.01
N GLU A 278 5.69 -15.70 13.75
CA GLU A 278 5.80 -16.75 12.74
C GLU A 278 7.27 -17.07 12.41
N ALA A 279 8.13 -16.05 12.30
CA ALA A 279 9.56 -16.23 12.09
C ALA A 279 10.22 -17.03 13.24
N MET A 280 9.83 -16.78 14.50
CA MET A 280 10.29 -17.55 15.65
C MET A 280 9.85 -19.01 15.58
N ARG A 281 8.59 -19.27 15.17
CA ARG A 281 8.06 -20.65 15.00
C ARG A 281 8.80 -21.43 13.91
N LEU A 282 9.34 -20.73 12.90
CA LEU A 282 10.13 -21.31 11.81
C LEU A 282 11.64 -21.37 12.10
N ASN A 283 12.08 -20.88 13.27
CA ASN A 283 13.50 -20.69 13.67
C ASN A 283 14.27 -19.72 12.76
N PHE A 284 13.60 -18.71 12.18
CA PHE A 284 14.23 -17.63 11.42
C PHE A 284 14.57 -16.41 12.30
N TRP A 285 13.98 -16.34 13.49
CA TRP A 285 14.21 -15.28 14.46
C TRP A 285 14.46 -15.85 15.85
N PRO A 286 15.35 -15.25 16.66
CA PRO A 286 15.57 -15.67 18.05
C PRO A 286 14.28 -15.59 18.88
N LYS A 287 14.12 -16.49 19.84
CA LYS A 287 12.97 -16.46 20.75
C LYS A 287 13.00 -15.23 21.61
N VAL A 288 12.00 -14.37 21.49
CA VAL A 288 11.80 -13.16 22.29
C VAL A 288 10.52 -13.25 23.12
N LYS A 289 10.45 -12.49 24.21
CA LYS A 289 9.29 -12.50 25.10
C LYS A 289 8.10 -11.81 24.43
N ILE A 290 6.99 -12.54 24.32
CA ILE A 290 5.70 -12.02 23.81
C ILE A 290 4.82 -11.70 25.02
N LYS A 291 4.19 -10.54 25.00
CA LYS A 291 3.13 -10.15 25.95
C LYS A 291 1.79 -10.15 25.23
N TYR A 292 0.75 -10.55 25.93
CA TYR A 292 -0.64 -10.51 25.44
C TYR A 292 -1.41 -9.49 26.27
N PRO A 293 -1.46 -8.22 25.84
CA PRO A 293 -2.08 -7.15 26.64
C PRO A 293 -3.60 -7.27 26.77
N THR A 294 -4.24 -8.10 25.92
CA THR A 294 -5.69 -8.33 25.93
C THR A 294 -6.00 -9.80 25.70
N GLU A 295 -7.23 -10.22 26.04
CA GLU A 295 -7.72 -11.59 25.78
C GLU A 295 -8.13 -11.82 24.30
N LEU A 296 -8.09 -10.79 23.47
CA LEU A 296 -8.47 -10.90 22.06
C LEU A 296 -7.40 -11.68 21.29
N LYS A 297 -7.86 -12.68 20.54
CA LYS A 297 -6.99 -13.49 19.69
C LYS A 297 -6.22 -12.60 18.71
N GLY A 298 -4.90 -12.76 18.68
CA GLY A 298 -4.03 -12.06 17.74
C GLY A 298 -3.44 -10.74 18.25
N GLN A 299 -3.91 -10.18 19.36
CA GLN A 299 -3.26 -9.02 19.96
C GLN A 299 -2.03 -9.45 20.75
N MET A 300 -0.87 -9.27 20.16
CA MET A 300 0.43 -9.53 20.78
C MET A 300 1.29 -8.29 20.79
N TYR A 301 2.17 -8.19 21.77
CA TYR A 301 3.14 -7.12 21.89
C TYR A 301 4.53 -7.69 22.14
N ILE A 302 5.49 -7.28 21.33
CA ILE A 302 6.90 -7.66 21.45
C ILE A 302 7.72 -6.39 21.65
N SER A 303 8.12 -6.12 22.90
CA SER A 303 8.74 -4.87 23.28
C SER A 303 10.01 -4.55 22.47
N SER A 304 10.89 -5.54 22.26
CA SER A 304 12.12 -5.35 21.47
C SER A 304 11.84 -4.94 20.03
N ILE A 305 10.82 -5.55 19.41
CA ILE A 305 10.44 -5.22 18.04
C ILE A 305 9.76 -3.87 17.98
N ASN A 306 8.89 -3.55 18.95
CA ASN A 306 8.24 -2.24 19.02
C ASN A 306 9.26 -1.09 19.02
N TRP A 307 10.26 -1.17 19.85
CA TRP A 307 11.29 -0.13 19.92
C TRP A 307 12.23 -0.14 18.70
N LEU A 308 12.52 -1.31 18.13
CA LEU A 308 13.26 -1.41 16.87
C LEU A 308 12.53 -0.68 15.74
N LEU A 309 11.22 -0.96 15.58
CA LEU A 309 10.37 -0.29 14.59
C LEU A 309 10.30 1.21 14.86
N TYR A 310 10.10 1.63 16.13
CA TYR A 310 10.04 3.03 16.51
C TYR A 310 11.31 3.80 16.11
N PHE A 311 12.48 3.32 16.50
CA PHE A 311 13.74 3.98 16.15
C PHE A 311 13.98 3.96 14.64
N GLY A 312 13.62 2.87 13.95
CA GLY A 312 13.64 2.82 12.49
C GLY A 312 12.73 3.88 11.85
N CYS A 313 11.48 3.99 12.31
CA CYS A 313 10.55 5.01 11.83
C CYS A 313 11.05 6.43 12.05
N VAL A 314 11.56 6.73 13.26
CA VAL A 314 12.14 8.06 13.58
C VAL A 314 13.35 8.37 12.69
N PHE A 315 14.23 7.37 12.49
CA PHE A 315 15.37 7.53 11.58
C PHE A 315 14.92 7.87 10.15
N ILE A 316 13.92 7.17 9.61
CA ILE A 316 13.36 7.43 8.28
C ILE A 316 12.81 8.86 8.19
N VAL A 317 12.01 9.31 9.19
CA VAL A 317 11.47 10.68 9.20
C VAL A 317 12.57 11.73 9.23
N LEU A 318 13.60 11.54 10.05
CA LEU A 318 14.71 12.51 10.16
C LEU A 318 15.60 12.55 8.92
N TYR A 319 15.77 11.40 8.25
CA TYR A 319 16.62 11.28 7.06
C TYR A 319 15.91 11.85 5.82
N PHE A 320 14.69 11.42 5.55
CA PHE A 320 13.98 11.80 4.33
C PHE A 320 13.18 13.11 4.46
N LYS A 321 12.69 13.45 5.67
CA LYS A 321 11.92 14.64 6.03
C LYS A 321 10.54 14.78 5.34
N GLU A 322 10.43 14.42 4.07
CA GLU A 322 9.21 14.53 3.24
C GLU A 322 8.76 13.16 2.74
N SER A 323 7.43 12.99 2.60
CA SER A 323 6.85 11.72 2.15
C SER A 323 7.30 11.36 0.74
N SER A 324 7.46 12.33 -0.14
CA SER A 324 7.92 12.14 -1.52
C SER A 324 9.29 11.48 -1.63
N ASN A 325 10.20 11.81 -0.70
CA ASN A 325 11.55 11.22 -0.67
C ASN A 325 11.57 9.77 -0.14
N MET A 326 10.51 9.34 0.56
CA MET A 326 10.37 7.98 1.08
C MET A 326 9.82 7.00 0.05
N GLU A 327 9.15 7.51 -1.01
CA GLU A 327 8.38 6.70 -1.96
C GLU A 327 9.18 5.61 -2.67
N ALA A 328 10.42 5.91 -3.07
CA ALA A 328 11.25 4.97 -3.79
C ALA A 328 11.68 3.79 -2.90
N ALA A 329 12.10 4.08 -1.66
CA ALA A 329 12.45 3.05 -0.67
C ALA A 329 11.23 2.21 -0.29
N TYR A 330 10.08 2.84 -0.10
CA TYR A 330 8.80 2.19 0.16
C TYR A 330 8.42 1.23 -0.97
N GLY A 331 8.40 1.71 -2.21
CA GLY A 331 8.02 0.90 -3.36
C GLY A 331 8.98 -0.27 -3.59
N LEU A 332 10.30 -0.06 -3.44
CA LEU A 332 11.28 -1.14 -3.58
C LEU A 332 11.08 -2.24 -2.54
N THR A 333 10.80 -1.87 -1.30
CA THR A 333 10.55 -2.84 -0.22
C THR A 333 9.34 -3.71 -0.52
N ILE A 334 8.23 -3.10 -0.95
CA ILE A 334 6.99 -3.82 -1.24
C ILE A 334 7.14 -4.73 -2.46
N ILE A 335 7.74 -4.24 -3.56
CA ILE A 335 7.87 -5.06 -4.77
C ILE A 335 8.73 -6.30 -4.54
N LEU A 336 9.77 -6.21 -3.70
CA LEU A 336 10.56 -7.38 -3.30
C LEU A 336 9.69 -8.40 -2.55
N GLY A 337 8.87 -7.95 -1.61
CA GLY A 337 7.91 -8.81 -0.90
C GLY A 337 6.92 -9.49 -1.85
N MET A 338 6.39 -8.72 -2.82
CA MET A 338 5.44 -9.22 -3.82
C MET A 338 6.04 -10.30 -4.72
N ILE A 339 7.26 -10.10 -5.23
CA ILE A 339 7.96 -11.08 -6.06
C ILE A 339 8.23 -12.37 -5.29
N MET A 340 8.64 -12.25 -4.02
CA MET A 340 8.92 -13.42 -3.19
C MET A 340 7.64 -14.22 -2.87
N SER A 341 6.55 -13.52 -2.56
CA SER A 341 5.25 -14.17 -2.33
C SER A 341 4.69 -14.82 -3.61
N SER A 342 4.85 -14.20 -4.78
CA SER A 342 4.47 -14.78 -6.07
C SER A 342 5.22 -16.07 -6.37
N ARG A 343 6.52 -16.10 -6.10
CA ARG A 343 7.33 -17.33 -6.27
C ARG A 343 6.85 -18.47 -5.37
N LEU A 344 6.64 -18.18 -4.08
CA LEU A 344 6.11 -19.20 -3.16
C LEU A 344 4.71 -19.68 -3.56
N LEU A 345 3.86 -18.76 -4.07
CA LEU A 345 2.50 -19.08 -4.49
C LEU A 345 2.48 -20.02 -5.71
N VAL A 346 3.41 -19.89 -6.65
CA VAL A 346 3.58 -20.83 -7.79
C VAL A 346 3.84 -22.24 -7.28
N PHE A 347 4.72 -22.40 -6.28
CA PHE A 347 4.99 -23.73 -5.67
C PHE A 347 3.79 -24.26 -4.90
N PHE A 348 3.04 -23.40 -4.21
CA PHE A 348 1.79 -23.78 -3.55
C PHE A 348 0.76 -24.29 -4.56
N MET A 349 0.59 -23.61 -5.69
CA MET A 349 -0.32 -24.06 -6.76
C MET A 349 0.07 -25.45 -7.31
N GLN A 350 1.38 -25.69 -7.50
CA GLN A 350 1.89 -26.99 -7.94
C GLN A 350 1.60 -28.09 -6.90
N LEU A 351 1.76 -27.81 -5.61
CA LEU A 351 1.41 -28.72 -4.51
C LEU A 351 -0.08 -29.06 -4.49
N LYS A 352 -0.92 -28.08 -4.74
CA LYS A 352 -2.38 -28.24 -4.81
C LYS A 352 -2.85 -28.86 -6.13
N LYS A 353 -1.90 -29.24 -7.02
CA LYS A 353 -2.18 -29.85 -8.32
C LYS A 353 -3.05 -29.00 -9.25
N TYR A 354 -2.90 -27.66 -9.19
CA TYR A 354 -3.52 -26.80 -10.19
C TYR A 354 -3.02 -27.18 -11.60
N PRO A 355 -3.84 -26.98 -12.65
CA PRO A 355 -3.43 -27.27 -14.02
C PRO A 355 -2.12 -26.53 -14.36
N ARG A 356 -1.18 -27.21 -15.01
CA ARG A 356 0.14 -26.64 -15.34
C ARG A 356 0.02 -25.36 -16.19
N TRP A 357 -0.91 -25.35 -17.14
CA TRP A 357 -1.15 -24.18 -17.98
C TRP A 357 -1.56 -22.94 -17.15
N PHE A 358 -2.45 -23.11 -16.16
CA PHE A 358 -2.88 -22.03 -15.28
C PHE A 358 -1.72 -21.49 -14.42
N THR A 359 -0.94 -22.40 -13.81
CA THR A 359 0.23 -22.04 -13.00
C THR A 359 1.30 -21.34 -13.85
N SER A 360 1.51 -21.77 -15.11
CA SER A 360 2.46 -21.12 -16.02
C SER A 360 1.99 -19.73 -16.45
N ILE A 361 0.73 -19.56 -16.81
CA ILE A 361 0.16 -18.26 -17.14
C ILE A 361 0.28 -17.32 -15.93
N PHE A 362 -0.08 -17.77 -14.75
CA PHE A 362 0.09 -17.00 -13.52
C PHE A 362 1.54 -16.56 -13.33
N ALA A 363 2.49 -17.50 -13.40
CA ALA A 363 3.91 -17.22 -13.20
C ALA A 363 4.43 -16.18 -14.20
N ILE A 364 4.14 -16.35 -15.50
CA ILE A 364 4.59 -15.45 -16.57
C ILE A 364 3.98 -14.06 -16.37
N THR A 365 2.66 -13.96 -16.15
CA THR A 365 1.97 -12.69 -15.99
C THR A 365 2.55 -11.90 -14.81
N TYR A 366 2.73 -12.53 -13.65
CA TYR A 366 3.23 -11.81 -12.47
C TYR A 366 4.75 -11.57 -12.50
N ILE A 367 5.54 -12.40 -13.17
CA ILE A 367 6.95 -12.09 -13.43
C ILE A 367 7.06 -10.82 -14.31
N VAL A 368 6.22 -10.69 -15.34
CA VAL A 368 6.22 -9.51 -16.20
C VAL A 368 5.76 -8.27 -15.43
N ILE A 369 4.59 -8.32 -14.78
CA ILE A 369 4.04 -7.17 -14.06
C ILE A 369 4.98 -6.72 -12.93
N GLU A 370 5.40 -7.63 -12.07
CA GLU A 370 6.24 -7.30 -10.91
C GLU A 370 7.66 -6.96 -11.32
N GLY A 371 8.19 -7.59 -12.38
CA GLY A 371 9.48 -7.25 -12.97
C GLY A 371 9.49 -5.82 -13.52
N THR A 372 8.43 -5.42 -14.21
CA THR A 372 8.28 -4.07 -14.75
C THR A 372 8.22 -3.04 -13.62
N PHE A 373 7.45 -3.30 -12.56
CA PHE A 373 7.41 -2.45 -11.38
C PHE A 373 8.75 -2.37 -10.64
N LEU A 374 9.48 -3.50 -10.54
CA LEU A 374 10.80 -3.51 -9.94
C LEU A 374 11.77 -2.59 -10.69
N VAL A 375 11.79 -2.66 -12.03
CA VAL A 375 12.65 -1.78 -12.85
C VAL A 375 12.24 -0.33 -12.67
N ALA A 376 10.93 -0.01 -12.73
CA ALA A 376 10.43 1.35 -12.50
C ALA A 376 10.82 1.91 -11.12
N MET A 377 10.78 1.08 -10.07
CA MET A 377 11.21 1.49 -8.72
C MET A 377 12.72 1.66 -8.62
N LEU A 378 13.52 0.82 -9.27
CA LEU A 378 14.98 0.97 -9.31
C LEU A 378 15.42 2.23 -10.05
N GLU A 379 14.72 2.63 -11.11
CA GLU A 379 14.99 3.90 -11.80
C GLU A 379 14.63 5.13 -10.96
N LYS A 380 13.60 5.01 -10.12
CA LYS A 380 13.18 6.07 -9.20
C LYS A 380 14.14 6.22 -8.01
N PHE A 381 14.74 5.13 -7.54
CA PHE A 381 15.56 5.09 -6.31
C PHE A 381 16.73 6.08 -6.28
N PRO A 382 17.51 6.30 -7.36
CA PRO A 382 18.60 7.27 -7.35
C PRO A 382 18.14 8.75 -7.35
N LYS A 383 16.85 8.98 -7.61
CA LYS A 383 16.25 10.32 -7.78
C LYS A 383 15.41 10.74 -6.57
N GLY A 384 15.17 9.81 -5.62
CA GLY A 384 14.37 10.03 -4.40
C GLY A 384 15.17 10.30 -3.16
#